data_25019d6036453dd9e4e6bd3713f21476
#
_entry.id   25019d6036453dd9e4e6bd3713f21476
#
_cell.length_a   1.000
_cell.length_b   1.000
_cell.length_c   1.000
_cell.angle_alpha   90.00
_cell.angle_beta   90.00
_cell.angle_gamma   90.00
#
_symmetry.space_group_name_H-M   'P 1'
#
loop_
_entity.id
_entity.type
_entity.pdbx_description
1 polymer ?
#
loop_
_entity_poly.entity_id
_entity_poly.type
_entity_poly.pdbx_seq_one_letter_code
_entity_poly.pdbx_strand_id
1 'polypeptide(L)'
;RQMCIRDRNKAQCLVTRINNFFGNDWKAQADIYPAVLKDTRRDNLANITITCTDNIKSRIDLWNLLRALPQPTYCTYETPLYWMDFGNTQTTGQVVLGTVPKKIKQPASKLYETVNSLKVITRMVKYARVKETDSGPSCSLAEALERQDLFINSTLAQLGCGILWKMFRNGVIEHNGLYLNLDTMKVNPIII
;
A
#
# COMPACT_ATOMS: atom_id res chain seq x y z
N ARG A 1 7.78 17.71 -8.85
CA ARG A 1 8.17 17.97 -10.27
C ARG A 1 9.05 16.89 -10.91
N GLN A 2 9.71 16.01 -10.20
CA GLN A 2 10.28 14.77 -10.79
C GLN A 2 9.22 13.92 -11.51
N MET A 3 8.01 14.33 -11.45
CA MET A 3 6.83 13.59 -11.80
C MET A 3 6.29 13.90 -13.19
N CYS A 4 6.63 15.05 -13.71
CA CYS A 4 6.17 15.47 -15.02
C CYS A 4 7.34 15.35 -16.01
N ILE A 5 7.58 14.15 -16.48
CA ILE A 5 8.45 14.01 -17.64
C ILE A 5 7.66 14.57 -18.82
N ARG A 6 7.98 15.80 -19.20
CA ARG A 6 7.36 16.51 -20.34
C ARG A 6 5.82 16.64 -20.17
N ASP A 7 5.36 17.25 -19.07
CA ASP A 7 3.95 17.60 -18.83
C ASP A 7 2.93 16.43 -18.86
N ARG A 8 3.40 15.20 -18.70
CA ARG A 8 2.53 14.02 -18.58
C ARG A 8 2.33 13.61 -17.13
N ASN A 9 1.13 13.07 -16.82
CA ASN A 9 0.85 12.49 -15.52
C ASN A 9 1.82 11.35 -15.20
N LYS A 10 2.29 11.28 -13.94
CA LYS A 10 3.26 10.29 -13.49
C LYS A 10 2.78 8.85 -13.71
N ALA A 11 1.53 8.55 -13.35
CA ALA A 11 0.98 7.21 -13.51
C ALA A 11 0.98 6.78 -14.98
N GLN A 12 0.49 7.65 -15.88
CA GLN A 12 0.48 7.38 -17.31
C GLN A 12 1.88 7.16 -17.85
N CYS A 13 2.85 8.00 -17.46
CA CYS A 13 4.22 7.89 -17.91
C CYS A 13 4.88 6.58 -17.47
N LEU A 14 4.73 6.21 -16.19
CA LEU A 14 5.31 4.99 -15.63
C LEU A 14 4.67 3.74 -16.21
N VAL A 15 3.35 3.68 -16.26
CA VAL A 15 2.62 2.52 -16.77
C VAL A 15 2.92 2.30 -18.26
N THR A 16 2.97 3.37 -19.07
CA THR A 16 3.37 3.26 -20.49
C THR A 16 4.76 2.64 -20.63
N ARG A 17 5.73 3.07 -19.82
CA ARG A 17 7.09 2.51 -19.86
C ARG A 17 7.13 1.04 -19.43
N ILE A 18 6.41 0.68 -18.36
CA ILE A 18 6.33 -0.70 -17.89
C ILE A 18 5.68 -1.60 -18.93
N ASN A 19 4.56 -1.17 -19.50
CA ASN A 19 3.86 -1.93 -20.52
C ASN A 19 4.75 -2.16 -21.75
N ASN A 20 5.44 -1.10 -22.24
CA ASN A 20 6.33 -1.22 -23.40
C ASN A 20 7.53 -2.14 -23.13
N PHE A 21 8.06 -2.14 -21.91
CA PHE A 21 9.25 -2.93 -21.59
C PHE A 21 8.92 -4.40 -21.32
N PHE A 22 7.82 -4.66 -20.60
CA PHE A 22 7.46 -6.01 -20.15
C PHE A 22 6.33 -6.66 -20.97
N GLY A 23 5.75 -5.96 -21.95
CA GLY A 23 4.60 -6.45 -22.71
C GLY A 23 3.32 -6.57 -21.89
N ASN A 24 3.17 -5.76 -20.82
CA ASN A 24 1.99 -5.76 -19.98
C ASN A 24 0.88 -4.88 -20.56
N ASP A 25 -0.34 -5.06 -20.07
CA ASP A 25 -1.52 -4.23 -20.37
C ASP A 25 -2.05 -3.55 -19.10
N TRP A 26 -1.18 -2.87 -18.36
CA TRP A 26 -1.59 -2.14 -17.17
C TRP A 26 -2.27 -0.84 -17.54
N LYS A 27 -3.30 -0.46 -16.79
CA LYS A 27 -4.05 0.77 -16.98
C LYS A 27 -3.58 1.83 -16.01
N ALA A 28 -3.41 3.06 -16.52
CA ALA A 28 -3.07 4.22 -15.70
C ALA A 28 -4.28 5.15 -15.60
N GLN A 29 -4.60 5.55 -14.37
CA GLN A 29 -5.61 6.56 -14.09
C GLN A 29 -4.94 7.80 -13.50
N ALA A 30 -5.25 8.97 -14.07
CA ALA A 30 -4.60 10.24 -13.73
C ALA A 30 -5.30 11.01 -12.61
N ASP A 31 -6.43 10.49 -12.13
CA ASP A 31 -7.28 11.16 -11.15
C ASP A 31 -6.76 11.01 -9.72
N ILE A 32 -7.23 11.89 -8.84
CA ILE A 32 -6.86 11.86 -7.43
C ILE A 32 -7.53 10.67 -6.74
N TYR A 33 -6.72 9.80 -6.16
CA TYR A 33 -7.17 8.69 -5.34
C TYR A 33 -7.42 9.17 -3.88
N PRO A 34 -8.50 8.79 -3.16
CA PRO A 34 -9.51 7.77 -3.53
C PRO A 34 -10.76 8.33 -4.22
N ALA A 35 -10.77 9.56 -4.74
CA ALA A 35 -11.94 10.15 -5.38
C ALA A 35 -12.47 9.29 -6.53
N VAL A 36 -11.55 8.62 -7.23
CA VAL A 36 -11.84 7.66 -8.31
C VAL A 36 -12.74 6.51 -7.85
N LEU A 37 -12.61 6.07 -6.60
CA LEU A 37 -13.41 4.98 -6.06
C LEU A 37 -14.85 5.37 -5.69
N LYS A 38 -15.15 6.69 -5.66
CA LYS A 38 -16.52 7.20 -5.46
C LYS A 38 -17.38 7.00 -6.69
N ASP A 39 -16.77 6.94 -7.85
CA ASP A 39 -17.44 6.48 -9.06
C ASP A 39 -17.53 4.95 -8.96
N THR A 40 -18.73 4.45 -8.70
CA THR A 40 -19.09 3.06 -8.35
C THR A 40 -18.74 2.01 -9.41
N ARG A 41 -17.88 2.33 -10.36
CA ARG A 41 -17.38 1.38 -11.33
C ARG A 41 -16.45 0.39 -10.64
N ARG A 42 -16.86 -0.87 -10.63
CA ARG A 42 -16.09 -2.00 -10.06
C ARG A 42 -14.70 -2.16 -10.68
N ASP A 43 -14.47 -1.59 -11.86
CA ASP A 43 -13.21 -1.63 -12.60
C ASP A 43 -11.99 -1.06 -11.83
N ASN A 44 -12.24 -0.31 -10.76
CA ASN A 44 -11.19 0.29 -9.92
C ASN A 44 -10.91 -0.50 -8.62
N LEU A 45 -11.57 -1.63 -8.42
CA LEU A 45 -11.38 -2.48 -7.25
C LEU A 45 -10.50 -3.68 -7.61
N ALA A 46 -9.74 -4.17 -6.65
CA ALA A 46 -8.89 -5.33 -6.81
C ALA A 46 -8.80 -6.13 -5.49
N ASN A 47 -8.41 -7.41 -5.59
CA ASN A 47 -8.22 -8.24 -4.40
C ASN A 47 -7.15 -7.66 -3.46
N ILE A 48 -6.13 -7.00 -3.99
CA ILE A 48 -5.08 -6.35 -3.22
C ILE A 48 -4.99 -4.90 -3.67
N THR A 49 -5.19 -4.00 -2.73
CA THR A 49 -4.94 -2.56 -2.91
C THR A 49 -3.60 -2.23 -2.27
N ILE A 50 -2.69 -1.63 -3.04
CA ILE A 50 -1.40 -1.16 -2.54
C ILE A 50 -1.40 0.36 -2.54
N THR A 51 -1.06 0.96 -1.40
CA THR A 51 -0.98 2.42 -1.27
C THR A 51 0.40 2.88 -0.86
N CYS A 52 0.86 3.97 -1.51
CA CYS A 52 2.09 4.68 -1.22
C CYS A 52 1.77 6.17 -1.10
N THR A 53 0.74 6.50 -0.30
CA THR A 53 0.29 7.88 -0.13
C THR A 53 1.15 8.62 0.89
N ASP A 54 1.34 9.89 0.67
CA ASP A 54 2.15 10.80 1.49
C ASP A 54 1.38 11.45 2.64
N ASN A 55 0.05 11.32 2.68
CA ASN A 55 -0.78 11.96 3.70
C ASN A 55 -1.72 10.99 4.43
N ILE A 56 -2.03 11.34 5.67
CA ILE A 56 -2.89 10.56 6.57
C ILE A 56 -4.34 10.57 6.08
N LYS A 57 -4.80 11.70 5.56
CA LYS A 57 -6.18 11.86 5.10
C LYS A 57 -6.53 10.84 4.03
N SER A 58 -5.68 10.64 3.04
CA SER A 58 -5.89 9.65 1.97
C SER A 58 -6.00 8.22 2.51
N ARG A 59 -5.21 7.86 3.54
CA ARG A 59 -5.30 6.55 4.20
C ARG A 59 -6.63 6.36 4.91
N ILE A 60 -7.08 7.38 5.65
CA ILE A 60 -8.36 7.33 6.37
C ILE A 60 -9.54 7.28 5.39
N ASP A 61 -9.51 8.10 4.35
CA ASP A 61 -10.56 8.16 3.34
C ASP A 61 -10.67 6.82 2.59
N LEU A 62 -9.53 6.23 2.21
CA LEU A 62 -9.51 4.90 1.60
C LEU A 62 -10.08 3.83 2.53
N TRP A 63 -9.64 3.79 3.79
CA TRP A 63 -10.16 2.82 4.74
C TRP A 63 -11.67 2.94 4.94
N ASN A 64 -12.17 4.17 5.08
CA ASN A 64 -13.60 4.42 5.20
C ASN A 64 -14.37 3.92 3.98
N LEU A 65 -13.80 4.07 2.81
CA LEU A 65 -14.40 3.60 1.56
C LEU A 65 -14.37 2.08 1.47
N LEU A 66 -13.21 1.45 1.66
CA LEU A 66 -13.06 -0.01 1.56
C LEU A 66 -13.97 -0.76 2.53
N ARG A 67 -14.08 -0.28 3.78
CA ARG A 67 -14.93 -0.91 4.79
C ARG A 67 -16.43 -0.70 4.58
N ALA A 68 -16.81 0.32 3.81
CA ALA A 68 -18.21 0.62 3.47
C ALA A 68 -18.72 -0.20 2.28
N LEU A 69 -17.82 -0.83 1.53
CA LEU A 69 -18.20 -1.68 0.42
C LEU A 69 -19.00 -2.89 0.90
N PRO A 70 -20.07 -3.28 0.19
CA PRO A 70 -20.83 -4.48 0.52
C PRO A 70 -19.92 -5.71 0.45
N GLN A 71 -20.05 -6.60 1.43
CA GLN A 71 -19.33 -7.86 1.41
C GLN A 71 -19.96 -8.77 0.37
N PRO A 72 -19.26 -9.15 -0.71
CA PRO A 72 -19.83 -9.98 -1.75
C PRO A 72 -20.02 -11.41 -1.25
N THR A 73 -21.06 -12.07 -1.74
CA THR A 73 -21.31 -13.50 -1.48
C THR A 73 -20.21 -14.39 -2.08
N TYR A 74 -19.64 -13.97 -3.20
CA TYR A 74 -18.57 -14.66 -3.90
C TYR A 74 -17.36 -13.74 -4.09
N CYS A 75 -16.15 -14.30 -3.92
CA CYS A 75 -14.93 -13.58 -4.22
C CYS A 75 -14.71 -13.54 -5.74
N THR A 76 -14.58 -12.34 -6.27
CA THR A 76 -14.13 -12.07 -7.64
C THR A 76 -12.81 -11.34 -7.59
N TYR A 77 -12.17 -11.11 -8.74
CA TYR A 77 -10.94 -10.31 -8.81
C TYR A 77 -11.15 -8.83 -8.41
N GLU A 78 -12.39 -8.34 -8.43
CA GLU A 78 -12.79 -7.00 -7.99
C GLU A 78 -13.14 -6.92 -6.49
N THR A 79 -13.09 -8.03 -5.76
CA THR A 79 -13.41 -8.05 -4.34
C THR A 79 -12.22 -7.59 -3.52
N PRO A 80 -12.29 -6.46 -2.78
CA PRO A 80 -11.21 -6.03 -1.92
C PRO A 80 -11.00 -7.00 -0.75
N LEU A 81 -9.89 -7.72 -0.75
CA LEU A 81 -9.53 -8.67 0.29
C LEU A 81 -8.44 -8.13 1.20
N TYR A 82 -7.41 -7.51 0.62
CA TYR A 82 -6.25 -7.01 1.33
C TYR A 82 -5.93 -5.57 0.98
N TRP A 83 -5.44 -4.85 1.95
CA TRP A 83 -4.86 -3.53 1.78
C TRP A 83 -3.44 -3.52 2.34
N MET A 84 -2.47 -3.23 1.48
CA MET A 84 -1.07 -3.06 1.84
C MET A 84 -0.71 -1.58 1.76
N ASP A 85 -0.31 -1.01 2.89
CA ASP A 85 0.09 0.39 2.98
C ASP A 85 1.58 0.54 3.22
N PHE A 86 2.19 1.41 2.44
CA PHE A 86 3.56 1.85 2.59
C PHE A 86 3.57 3.28 3.10
N GLY A 87 4.34 3.54 4.14
CA GLY A 87 4.54 4.88 4.66
C GLY A 87 5.95 5.04 5.18
N ASN A 88 6.51 6.22 4.99
CA ASN A 88 7.84 6.54 5.47
C ASN A 88 7.98 7.99 5.90
N THR A 89 9.00 8.23 6.70
CA THR A 89 9.60 9.53 7.02
C THR A 89 10.93 9.64 6.30
N GLN A 90 11.85 10.46 6.81
CA GLN A 90 13.18 10.60 6.22
C GLN A 90 13.96 9.28 6.21
N THR A 91 14.11 8.64 7.35
CA THR A 91 14.94 7.43 7.52
C THR A 91 14.19 6.23 8.08
N THR A 92 12.93 6.41 8.47
CA THR A 92 12.08 5.33 8.99
C THR A 92 10.89 5.08 8.10
N GLY A 93 10.32 3.88 8.21
CA GLY A 93 9.11 3.57 7.46
C GLY A 93 8.42 2.30 7.93
N GLN A 94 7.25 2.06 7.38
CA GLN A 94 6.47 0.86 7.63
C GLN A 94 5.84 0.31 6.36
N VAL A 95 5.63 -0.99 6.39
CA VAL A 95 4.76 -1.71 5.46
C VAL A 95 3.77 -2.52 6.29
N VAL A 96 2.48 -2.39 6.01
CA VAL A 96 1.43 -3.12 6.72
C VAL A 96 0.43 -3.69 5.74
N LEU A 97 0.27 -5.01 5.76
CA LEU A 97 -0.77 -5.74 5.03
C LEU A 97 -1.92 -6.04 5.99
N GLY A 98 -3.08 -5.47 5.74
CA GLY A 98 -4.30 -5.72 6.51
C GLY A 98 -5.40 -6.34 5.68
N THR A 99 -6.40 -6.94 6.34
CA THR A 99 -7.58 -7.47 5.65
C THR A 99 -8.70 -6.44 5.60
N VAL A 100 -9.39 -6.35 4.46
CA VAL A 100 -10.55 -5.48 4.30
C VAL A 100 -11.81 -6.11 4.90
N PRO A 101 -12.13 -7.39 4.64
CA PRO A 101 -13.25 -8.06 5.29
C PRO A 101 -13.07 -8.17 6.82
N LYS A 102 -14.18 -8.16 7.56
CA LYS A 102 -14.15 -8.37 9.02
C LYS A 102 -13.60 -9.75 9.39
N LYS A 103 -13.86 -10.73 8.54
CA LYS A 103 -13.36 -12.10 8.67
C LYS A 103 -12.95 -12.60 7.29
N ILE A 104 -11.79 -13.23 7.21
CA ILE A 104 -11.34 -13.95 6.02
C ILE A 104 -11.78 -15.41 6.13
N LYS A 105 -12.07 -16.03 4.97
CA LYS A 105 -12.41 -17.44 4.91
C LYS A 105 -11.23 -18.25 5.44
N GLN A 106 -11.50 -19.08 6.43
CA GLN A 106 -10.49 -19.94 7.02
C GLN A 106 -10.29 -21.20 6.18
N PRO A 107 -9.05 -21.73 6.10
CA PRO A 107 -8.80 -23.01 5.44
C PRO A 107 -9.51 -24.16 6.17
N ALA A 108 -9.90 -25.18 5.46
CA ALA A 108 -10.47 -26.39 6.04
C ALA A 108 -9.42 -27.19 6.85
N SER A 109 -8.15 -27.08 6.47
CA SER A 109 -7.03 -27.70 7.16
C SER A 109 -6.74 -26.97 8.48
N LYS A 110 -6.47 -27.72 9.55
CA LYS A 110 -6.02 -27.22 10.86
C LYS A 110 -4.50 -27.34 11.03
N LEU A 111 -3.76 -27.45 9.93
CA LEU A 111 -2.30 -27.61 9.95
C LEU A 111 -1.60 -26.38 10.58
N TYR A 112 -2.18 -25.19 10.41
CA TYR A 112 -1.67 -23.95 10.96
C TYR A 112 -2.73 -23.27 11.81
N GLU A 113 -2.30 -22.63 12.90
CA GLU A 113 -3.14 -21.65 13.58
C GLU A 113 -3.29 -20.43 12.69
N THR A 114 -4.53 -19.96 12.56
CA THR A 114 -4.85 -18.86 11.69
C THR A 114 -5.65 -17.78 12.40
N VAL A 115 -5.51 -16.53 11.97
CA VAL A 115 -6.27 -15.40 12.51
C VAL A 115 -7.46 -15.06 11.63
N ASN A 116 -8.53 -14.56 12.23
CA ASN A 116 -9.74 -14.20 11.48
C ASN A 116 -9.55 -12.97 10.59
N SER A 117 -8.63 -12.07 10.94
CA SER A 117 -8.35 -10.85 10.20
C SER A 117 -6.99 -10.27 10.59
N LEU A 118 -6.37 -9.55 9.66
CA LEU A 118 -5.14 -8.78 9.89
C LEU A 118 -5.50 -7.31 10.14
N LYS A 119 -4.84 -6.69 11.11
CA LYS A 119 -5.05 -5.27 11.41
C LYS A 119 -4.53 -4.40 10.27
N VAL A 120 -5.33 -3.47 9.80
CA VAL A 120 -4.92 -2.44 8.83
C VAL A 120 -4.15 -1.33 9.54
N ILE A 121 -3.34 -0.59 8.79
CA ILE A 121 -2.50 0.50 9.31
C ILE A 121 -3.29 1.54 10.13
N THR A 122 -4.49 1.92 9.69
CA THR A 122 -5.34 2.89 10.39
C THR A 122 -5.86 2.41 11.74
N ARG A 123 -5.80 1.12 12.03
CA ARG A 123 -6.11 0.54 13.34
C ARG A 123 -4.87 0.36 14.22
N MET A 124 -3.68 0.36 13.62
CA MET A 124 -2.42 0.19 14.34
C MET A 124 -1.85 1.54 14.77
N VAL A 125 -1.97 2.57 13.93
CA VAL A 125 -1.46 3.92 14.18
C VAL A 125 -2.62 4.82 14.61
N LYS A 126 -2.45 5.52 15.74
CA LYS A 126 -3.38 6.57 16.21
C LYS A 126 -3.08 7.87 15.47
N TYR A 127 -3.54 7.99 14.25
CA TYR A 127 -3.27 9.15 13.38
C TYR A 127 -3.66 10.50 13.98
N ALA A 128 -4.64 10.57 14.86
CA ALA A 128 -4.99 11.80 15.58
C ALA A 128 -3.83 12.39 16.43
N ARG A 129 -2.79 11.60 16.70
CA ARG A 129 -1.60 12.02 17.45
C ARG A 129 -0.39 12.30 16.56
N VAL A 130 -0.48 12.02 15.28
CA VAL A 130 0.60 12.22 14.31
C VAL A 130 0.45 13.61 13.73
N LYS A 131 1.46 14.46 13.94
CA LYS A 131 1.54 15.77 13.27
C LYS A 131 2.05 15.52 11.85
N GLU A 132 1.25 15.86 10.85
CA GLU A 132 1.75 15.94 9.48
C GLU A 132 2.64 17.19 9.38
N THR A 133 3.89 17.00 8.99
CA THR A 133 4.71 18.10 8.51
C THR A 133 4.26 18.39 7.08
N ASP A 134 3.84 19.62 6.84
CA ASP A 134 3.40 20.08 5.52
C ASP A 134 4.59 20.07 4.56
N SER A 135 4.85 18.92 3.97
CA SER A 135 5.90 18.73 2.98
C SER A 135 5.33 18.97 1.60
N GLY A 136 5.22 20.23 1.22
CA GLY A 136 4.92 20.61 -0.17
C GLY A 136 5.84 19.90 -1.17
N PRO A 137 5.51 19.86 -2.47
CA PRO A 137 6.33 19.19 -3.46
C PRO A 137 7.75 19.76 -3.48
N SER A 138 8.77 18.90 -3.41
CA SER A 138 10.17 19.31 -3.53
C SER A 138 10.47 19.81 -4.95
N CYS A 139 11.12 20.96 -5.05
CA CYS A 139 11.44 21.58 -6.34
C CYS A 139 12.75 21.07 -6.98
N SER A 140 13.61 20.42 -6.16
CA SER A 140 14.89 19.89 -6.63
C SER A 140 15.20 18.52 -6.02
N LEU A 141 16.14 17.79 -6.65
CA LEU A 141 16.64 16.52 -6.12
C LEU A 141 17.34 16.71 -4.76
N ALA A 142 18.10 17.79 -4.58
CA ALA A 142 18.77 18.09 -3.32
C ALA A 142 17.75 18.26 -2.18
N GLU A 143 16.72 19.05 -2.39
CA GLU A 143 15.63 19.23 -1.42
C GLU A 143 14.87 17.92 -1.13
N ALA A 144 14.69 17.07 -2.13
CA ALA A 144 14.07 15.77 -1.94
C ALA A 144 14.95 14.85 -1.05
N LEU A 145 16.27 14.88 -1.21
CA LEU A 145 17.21 14.10 -0.41
C LEU A 145 17.34 14.62 1.03
N GLU A 146 17.20 15.92 1.25
CA GLU A 146 17.12 16.49 2.62
C GLU A 146 15.88 16.01 3.39
N ARG A 147 14.77 15.77 2.67
CA ARG A 147 13.51 15.31 3.28
C ARG A 147 13.42 13.81 3.42
N GLN A 148 14.18 13.04 2.63
CA GLN A 148 14.04 11.61 2.53
C GLN A 148 15.36 10.95 2.15
N ASP A 149 15.75 9.89 2.87
CA ASP A 149 16.89 9.07 2.51
C ASP A 149 16.70 8.45 1.12
N LEU A 150 17.79 8.35 0.37
CA LEU A 150 17.78 7.86 -1.01
C LEU A 150 17.22 6.43 -1.12
N PHE A 151 17.49 5.59 -0.12
CA PHE A 151 17.18 4.16 -0.15
C PHE A 151 15.93 3.76 0.60
N ILE A 152 15.29 4.65 1.38
CA ILE A 152 14.14 4.29 2.21
C ILE A 152 12.99 3.70 1.40
N ASN A 153 12.65 4.32 0.27
CA ASN A 153 11.54 3.85 -0.58
C ASN A 153 11.84 2.51 -1.25
N SER A 154 13.04 2.34 -1.81
CA SER A 154 13.42 1.10 -2.49
C SER A 154 13.51 -0.08 -1.51
N THR A 155 14.06 0.15 -0.31
CA THR A 155 14.14 -0.87 0.73
C THR A 155 12.76 -1.29 1.21
N LEU A 156 11.87 -0.34 1.49
CA LEU A 156 10.49 -0.65 1.88
C LEU A 156 9.75 -1.40 0.78
N ALA A 157 9.91 -1.00 -0.48
CA ALA A 157 9.28 -1.68 -1.61
C ALA A 157 9.73 -3.14 -1.70
N GLN A 158 11.03 -3.42 -1.59
CA GLN A 158 11.56 -4.78 -1.64
C GLN A 158 11.06 -5.64 -0.46
N LEU A 159 11.10 -5.11 0.75
CA LEU A 159 10.62 -5.82 1.94
C LEU A 159 9.11 -6.10 1.87
N GLY A 160 8.31 -5.14 1.43
CA GLY A 160 6.88 -5.31 1.24
C GLY A 160 6.55 -6.31 0.13
N CYS A 161 7.22 -6.24 -1.01
CA CYS A 161 7.09 -7.24 -2.07
C CYS A 161 7.49 -8.65 -1.57
N GLY A 162 8.46 -8.74 -0.65
CA GLY A 162 8.82 -10.00 0.01
C GLY A 162 7.68 -10.62 0.81
N ILE A 163 6.85 -9.81 1.49
CA ILE A 163 5.65 -10.31 2.19
C ILE A 163 4.63 -10.84 1.18
N LEU A 164 4.34 -10.09 0.12
CA LEU A 164 3.42 -10.55 -0.94
C LEU A 164 3.93 -11.81 -1.63
N TRP A 165 5.22 -11.88 -1.90
CA TRP A 165 5.84 -13.07 -2.50
C TRP A 165 5.63 -14.32 -1.63
N LYS A 166 5.88 -14.22 -0.32
CA LYS A 166 5.63 -15.32 0.61
C LYS A 166 4.16 -15.71 0.63
N MET A 167 3.25 -14.74 0.65
CA MET A 167 1.81 -14.98 0.63
C MET A 167 1.39 -15.76 -0.64
N PHE A 168 1.86 -15.35 -1.81
CA PHE A 168 1.50 -16.02 -3.07
C PHE A 168 2.16 -17.38 -3.22
N ARG A 169 3.42 -17.50 -2.81
CA ARG A 169 4.17 -18.74 -2.98
C ARG A 169 3.75 -19.83 -1.98
N ASN A 170 3.58 -19.46 -0.72
CA ASN A 170 3.36 -20.40 0.37
C ASN A 170 1.88 -20.52 0.77
N GLY A 171 1.03 -19.56 0.36
CA GLY A 171 -0.35 -19.45 0.81
C GLY A 171 -0.50 -19.07 2.30
N VAL A 172 0.61 -18.86 3.01
CA VAL A 172 0.67 -18.55 4.45
C VAL A 172 1.75 -17.50 4.69
N ILE A 173 1.50 -16.59 5.63
CA ILE A 173 2.48 -15.62 6.12
C ILE A 173 2.46 -15.60 7.65
N GLU A 174 3.62 -15.39 8.27
CA GLU A 174 3.80 -15.24 9.72
C GLU A 174 3.85 -13.78 10.15
N HIS A 175 4.08 -12.89 9.20
CA HIS A 175 4.23 -11.47 9.43
C HIS A 175 3.36 -10.71 8.45
N ASN A 176 2.54 -9.81 8.95
CA ASN A 176 1.69 -8.96 8.10
C ASN A 176 2.28 -7.57 7.85
N GLY A 177 3.51 -7.32 8.28
CA GLY A 177 4.16 -6.05 8.07
C GLY A 177 5.51 -5.96 8.76
N LEU A 178 6.08 -4.76 8.70
CA LEU A 178 7.33 -4.44 9.38
C LEU A 178 7.47 -2.92 9.60
N TYR A 179 8.32 -2.58 10.56
CA TYR A 179 8.88 -1.25 10.74
C TYR A 179 10.36 -1.27 10.38
N LEU A 180 10.80 -0.30 9.57
CA LEU A 180 12.17 -0.12 9.14
C LEU A 180 12.74 1.17 9.75
N ASN A 181 13.99 1.11 10.19
CA ASN A 181 14.78 2.27 10.56
C ASN A 181 16.18 2.14 9.94
N LEU A 182 16.49 3.00 8.97
CA LEU A 182 17.77 2.97 8.25
C LEU A 182 18.92 3.54 9.10
N ASP A 183 18.68 4.49 10.00
CA ASP A 183 19.74 5.05 10.86
C ASP A 183 20.32 3.98 11.78
N THR A 184 19.46 3.09 12.27
CA THR A 184 19.86 2.00 13.18
C THR A 184 19.98 0.66 12.46
N MET A 185 19.73 0.60 11.14
CA MET A 185 19.73 -0.60 10.31
C MET A 185 18.82 -1.72 10.87
N LYS A 186 17.70 -1.35 11.51
CA LYS A 186 16.78 -2.30 12.13
C LYS A 186 15.53 -2.50 11.33
N VAL A 187 15.15 -3.77 11.18
CA VAL A 187 13.87 -4.20 10.64
C VAL A 187 13.12 -4.96 11.73
N ASN A 188 11.98 -4.42 12.16
CA ASN A 188 11.14 -5.03 13.18
C ASN A 188 9.88 -5.59 12.52
N PRO A 189 9.73 -6.92 12.40
CA PRO A 189 8.55 -7.53 11.81
C PRO A 189 7.32 -7.36 12.71
N ILE A 190 6.15 -7.28 12.07
CA ILE A 190 4.84 -7.32 12.75
C ILE A 190 4.34 -8.75 12.65
N ILE A 191 4.37 -9.45 13.77
CA ILE A 191 3.95 -10.85 13.89
C ILE A 191 2.42 -10.91 13.91
N ILE A 192 1.85 -11.92 13.24
CA ILE A 192 0.40 -12.21 13.21
C ILE A 192 -0.04 -12.90 14.49
#